data_80cab3ac0f2363390796cdde1f9a939f
#
_entry.id   80cab3ac0f2363390796cdde1f9a939f
#
_cell.length_a   1.000
_cell.length_b   1.000
_cell.length_c   1.000
_cell.angle_alpha   90.00
_cell.angle_beta   90.00
_cell.angle_gamma   90.00
#
_symmetry.space_group_name_H-M   'P 1'
#
loop_
_entity.id
_entity.type
_entity.pdbx_description
1 polymer ?
#
loop_
_entity_poly.entity_id
_entity_poly.type
_entity_poly.pdbx_seq_one_letter_code
_entity_poly.pdbx_strand_id
1 'polypeptide(L)'
;MKRRKFIYQTSMGLGGLLPIVNSLNAMNVQEGPYFSTGIKIGELTSNEAIIWVRLTKDVKPIGKEAPVPTVLYLDEKNGEWHPTAYFKTKYKQDRPDREVQVNYPKGYTVDTIEGAVPGISGDYKISYKPINSTNWKTTKWLSVNEHADFTNQIKLENLIPGTQYEIKIEAKSKTSNTIASSITGSFKTSGKATDTKDVHFMVTTCHEYADVDDPTGGGFKIYKHMQALNPDFMVHTGDVIYYDSMAKELSLAYWHWQRMFGLRNAIDFYRQTPTYFMKDDHDTWMNDCYPGETTRFMGKFTFNQGVETFKQQVPMSEKPYRTFRWGKDLQIWVVEGREYRDKNNIPDGPEKTIWGKVQMEWFKNSFEASDATYKILISPTPIVGPDRPQKRDNHANSGFAYEGAQIKNFLSGRKNVFVICGDRHWQYVSQDLKTKLMEFSCGPASNEHAGGWKKEEVLPEHKYLNIVGGFLSVQIKRANNIAAITFTHYSVDGEKLHTENFNELS
;
A
#
# COMPACT_ATOMS: atom_id res chain seq x y z
N MET A 1 48.32 7.99 21.41
CA MET A 1 49.14 8.94 22.21
C MET A 1 48.53 10.35 22.13
N LYS A 2 48.44 11.00 23.30
CA LYS A 2 48.09 12.38 23.63
C LYS A 2 46.60 12.71 23.82
N ARG A 3 46.19 12.56 25.08
CA ARG A 3 45.07 13.23 25.74
C ARG A 3 45.38 14.73 25.89
N ARG A 4 44.44 15.63 25.60
CA ARG A 4 44.47 17.02 26.08
C ARG A 4 43.43 17.22 27.17
N LYS A 5 43.91 17.52 28.38
CA LYS A 5 43.17 18.04 29.53
C LYS A 5 42.81 19.51 29.26
N PHE A 6 41.58 19.91 29.59
CA PHE A 6 41.20 21.29 29.73
C PHE A 6 41.04 21.63 31.22
N ILE A 7 41.71 22.68 31.63
CA ILE A 7 41.83 23.19 33.01
C ILE A 7 40.69 24.15 33.25
N TYR A 8 39.96 23.98 34.37
CA TYR A 8 39.05 25.00 34.92
C TYR A 8 39.87 26.03 35.75
N GLN A 9 39.68 27.31 35.44
CA GLN A 9 40.05 28.41 36.34
C GLN A 9 38.79 28.91 37.03
N THR A 10 38.78 28.81 38.34
CA THR A 10 37.83 29.44 39.26
C THR A 10 38.31 30.85 39.58
N SER A 11 37.48 31.88 39.38
CA SER A 11 37.60 33.19 39.97
C SER A 11 36.39 33.46 40.87
N MET A 12 36.63 33.60 42.17
CA MET A 12 35.64 34.08 43.14
C MET A 12 35.49 35.60 43.02
N GLY A 13 34.23 36.05 42.94
CA GLY A 13 33.84 37.45 43.13
C GLY A 13 32.56 37.49 43.97
N LEU A 14 32.63 38.02 45.16
CA LEU A 14 31.51 38.31 46.05
C LEU A 14 30.65 39.46 45.48
N GLY A 15 29.34 39.32 45.56
CA GLY A 15 28.44 40.47 45.44
C GLY A 15 26.99 40.12 45.00
N GLY A 16 26.07 40.21 45.97
CA GLY A 16 24.66 40.55 45.68
C GLY A 16 23.69 39.41 45.42
N LEU A 17 23.02 38.94 46.45
CA LEU A 17 21.78 38.15 46.37
C LEU A 17 20.63 38.97 45.78
N LEU A 18 20.27 38.73 44.52
CA LEU A 18 18.94 38.98 43.96
C LEU A 18 18.30 37.64 43.64
N PRO A 19 17.03 37.41 43.96
CA PRO A 19 16.36 36.17 43.58
C PRO A 19 16.20 36.15 42.06
N ILE A 20 17.00 35.32 41.39
CA ILE A 20 16.74 34.95 40.01
C ILE A 20 15.46 34.08 40.04
N VAL A 21 14.33 34.68 39.77
CA VAL A 21 13.14 33.95 39.36
C VAL A 21 13.51 33.31 38.03
N ASN A 22 13.93 32.06 38.07
CA ASN A 22 13.96 31.22 36.90
C ASN A 22 12.51 31.05 36.42
N SER A 23 12.09 31.95 35.54
CA SER A 23 11.00 31.64 34.64
C SER A 23 11.52 30.54 33.71
N LEU A 24 11.39 29.29 34.15
CA LEU A 24 11.29 28.16 33.25
C LEU A 24 10.11 28.51 32.32
N ASN A 25 10.42 29.12 31.18
CA ASN A 25 9.50 29.07 30.06
C ASN A 25 9.26 27.56 29.81
N ALA A 26 8.19 27.02 30.38
CA ALA A 26 7.60 25.81 29.91
C ALA A 26 7.41 26.07 28.40
N MET A 27 8.29 25.51 27.56
CA MET A 27 7.98 25.34 26.16
C MET A 27 6.63 24.66 26.19
N ASN A 28 5.57 25.39 25.80
CA ASN A 28 4.29 24.82 25.52
C ASN A 28 4.56 23.78 24.43
N VAL A 29 4.78 22.52 24.84
CA VAL A 29 4.72 21.39 23.93
C VAL A 29 3.29 21.46 23.41
N GLN A 30 3.15 21.91 22.19
CA GLN A 30 1.86 22.03 21.54
C GLN A 30 1.28 20.60 21.55
N GLU A 31 0.30 20.36 22.41
CA GLU A 31 -0.39 19.08 22.45
C GLU A 31 -1.04 18.86 21.10
N GLY A 32 -0.87 17.62 20.50
CA GLY A 32 -1.50 17.25 19.21
C GLY A 32 -2.95 17.69 19.07
N PRO A 33 -3.63 17.34 18.01
CA PRO A 33 -3.33 16.23 17.07
C PRO A 33 -2.27 16.56 16.01
N TYR A 34 -1.55 15.50 15.60
CA TYR A 34 -0.53 15.55 14.55
C TYR A 34 -0.91 14.65 13.36
N PHE A 35 -0.06 14.64 12.30
CA PHE A 35 -0.19 13.82 11.09
C PHE A 35 1.01 12.87 10.93
N SER A 36 1.34 12.10 11.95
CA SER A 36 2.59 11.31 11.99
C SER A 36 2.56 10.07 11.10
N THR A 37 1.40 9.71 10.52
CA THR A 37 1.23 8.72 9.45
C THR A 37 0.96 9.38 8.09
N GLY A 38 1.16 10.69 7.98
CA GLY A 38 0.90 11.47 6.78
C GLY A 38 -0.58 11.55 6.40
N ILE A 39 -0.81 11.99 5.19
CA ILE A 39 -2.10 11.95 4.49
C ILE A 39 -1.95 11.11 3.22
N LYS A 40 -3.07 10.65 2.67
CA LYS A 40 -3.09 9.93 1.41
C LYS A 40 -4.14 10.49 0.49
N ILE A 41 -3.85 10.49 -0.79
CA ILE A 41 -4.72 10.96 -1.85
C ILE A 41 -4.99 9.76 -2.76
N GLY A 42 -6.24 9.44 -3.03
CA GLY A 42 -6.59 8.30 -3.89
C GLY A 42 -7.89 8.48 -4.64
N GLU A 43 -8.29 7.44 -5.34
CA GLU A 43 -9.52 7.36 -6.16
C GLU A 43 -9.68 8.56 -7.11
N LEU A 44 -8.57 9.02 -7.66
CA LEU A 44 -8.51 10.21 -8.46
C LEU A 44 -9.19 10.01 -9.81
N THR A 45 -10.06 10.93 -10.18
CA THR A 45 -10.71 11.03 -11.48
C THR A 45 -10.44 12.40 -12.11
N SER A 46 -11.11 12.72 -13.20
CA SER A 46 -11.01 14.04 -13.83
C SER A 46 -11.61 15.15 -12.96
N ASN A 47 -12.51 14.83 -12.03
CA ASN A 47 -13.26 15.81 -11.26
C ASN A 47 -13.47 15.45 -9.77
N GLU A 48 -12.87 14.36 -9.30
CA GLU A 48 -12.96 13.89 -7.91
C GLU A 48 -11.62 13.41 -7.39
N ALA A 49 -11.43 13.46 -6.06
CA ALA A 49 -10.33 12.85 -5.33
C ALA A 49 -10.79 12.48 -3.91
N ILE A 50 -10.32 11.36 -3.36
CA ILE A 50 -10.51 11.02 -1.95
C ILE A 50 -9.26 11.43 -1.18
N ILE A 51 -9.45 12.19 -0.10
CA ILE A 51 -8.40 12.57 0.84
C ILE A 51 -8.59 11.79 2.13
N TRP A 52 -7.62 10.97 2.48
CA TRP A 52 -7.57 10.22 3.72
C TRP A 52 -6.71 10.93 4.75
N VAL A 53 -7.21 11.00 5.98
CA VAL A 53 -6.59 11.66 7.12
C VAL A 53 -6.62 10.73 8.33
N ARG A 54 -5.55 10.70 9.08
CA ARG A 54 -5.47 10.10 10.42
C ARG A 54 -4.83 11.09 11.39
N LEU A 55 -5.39 11.25 12.58
CA LEU A 55 -4.85 12.11 13.61
C LEU A 55 -4.13 11.29 14.68
N THR A 56 -2.95 11.75 15.08
CA THR A 56 -2.04 11.05 15.98
C THR A 56 -1.74 11.88 17.21
N LYS A 57 -1.51 11.20 18.33
CA LYS A 57 -1.18 11.82 19.62
C LYS A 57 0.22 12.42 19.61
N ASP A 58 1.17 11.71 19.02
CA ASP A 58 2.58 12.02 19.03
C ASP A 58 3.06 12.43 17.62
N VAL A 59 4.11 13.24 17.55
CA VAL A 59 4.66 13.80 16.32
C VAL A 59 5.49 12.77 15.52
N LYS A 60 5.87 11.66 16.15
CA LYS A 60 6.69 10.60 15.56
C LYS A 60 6.20 9.21 16.04
N PRO A 61 6.42 8.15 15.25
CA PRO A 61 6.27 6.78 15.71
C PRO A 61 7.17 6.47 16.91
N ILE A 62 6.77 5.51 17.72
CA ILE A 62 7.62 4.93 18.76
C ILE A 62 8.85 4.30 18.10
N GLY A 63 10.03 4.59 18.64
CA GLY A 63 11.30 4.19 18.04
C GLY A 63 11.59 2.69 18.15
N LYS A 64 12.62 2.26 17.40
CA LYS A 64 13.05 0.85 17.30
C LYS A 64 13.65 0.27 18.58
N GLU A 65 13.97 1.10 19.55
CA GLU A 65 14.40 0.70 20.90
C GLU A 65 13.28 0.12 21.75
N ALA A 66 12.03 0.40 21.40
CA ALA A 66 10.89 -0.22 22.07
C ALA A 66 10.71 -1.68 21.57
N PRO A 67 10.29 -2.59 22.47
CA PRO A 67 10.11 -3.98 22.10
C PRO A 67 8.85 -4.19 21.26
N VAL A 68 8.78 -5.36 20.61
CA VAL A 68 7.55 -5.91 20.02
C VAL A 68 6.98 -7.02 20.90
N PRO A 69 5.67 -7.33 20.85
CA PRO A 69 5.11 -8.44 21.58
C PRO A 69 5.55 -9.80 21.01
N THR A 70 5.46 -10.84 21.82
CA THR A 70 5.70 -12.22 21.40
C THR A 70 4.37 -12.94 21.22
N VAL A 71 4.20 -13.61 20.08
CA VAL A 71 3.02 -14.44 19.80
C VAL A 71 3.36 -15.91 20.01
N LEU A 72 2.61 -16.58 20.85
CA LEU A 72 2.77 -17.99 21.21
C LEU A 72 1.48 -18.76 20.94
N TYR A 73 1.64 -20.05 20.63
CA TYR A 73 0.55 -21.00 20.38
C TYR A 73 0.68 -22.18 21.36
N LEU A 74 -0.46 -22.66 21.87
CA LEU A 74 -0.50 -23.76 22.80
C LEU A 74 -0.24 -25.09 22.07
N ASP A 75 0.77 -25.86 22.49
CA ASP A 75 0.89 -27.26 22.11
C ASP A 75 0.00 -28.11 23.04
N GLU A 76 -1.20 -28.44 22.59
CA GLU A 76 -2.22 -29.20 23.34
C GLU A 76 -1.76 -30.59 23.76
N LYS A 77 -0.63 -31.12 23.20
CA LYS A 77 -0.11 -32.43 23.56
C LYS A 77 0.72 -32.40 24.87
N ASN A 78 1.37 -31.28 25.14
CA ASN A 78 2.22 -31.13 26.32
C ASN A 78 1.82 -29.96 27.24
N GLY A 79 0.85 -29.12 26.82
CA GLY A 79 0.39 -27.95 27.55
C GLY A 79 1.36 -26.77 27.54
N GLU A 80 2.36 -26.78 26.65
CA GLU A 80 3.39 -25.73 26.59
C GLU A 80 3.08 -24.72 25.48
N TRP A 81 3.51 -23.47 25.68
CA TRP A 81 3.37 -22.37 24.73
C TRP A 81 4.64 -22.18 23.90
N HIS A 82 4.51 -22.19 22.58
CA HIS A 82 5.64 -22.09 21.64
C HIS A 82 5.36 -21.10 20.51
N PRO A 83 6.43 -20.47 19.94
CA PRO A 83 6.30 -19.65 18.73
C PRO A 83 5.99 -20.53 17.51
N THR A 84 5.50 -19.90 16.43
CA THR A 84 5.15 -20.58 15.16
C THR A 84 6.26 -21.49 14.63
N ALA A 85 7.53 -21.07 14.73
CA ALA A 85 8.68 -21.85 14.24
C ALA A 85 8.79 -23.25 14.87
N TYR A 86 8.40 -23.40 16.14
CA TYR A 86 8.37 -24.70 16.82
C TYR A 86 7.44 -25.71 16.10
N PHE A 87 6.24 -25.26 15.74
CA PHE A 87 5.24 -26.10 15.07
C PHE A 87 5.68 -26.49 13.66
N LYS A 88 6.29 -25.55 12.92
CA LYS A 88 6.90 -25.83 11.59
C LYS A 88 7.92 -26.96 11.66
N THR A 89 8.79 -26.90 12.64
CA THR A 89 9.86 -27.91 12.82
C THR A 89 9.32 -29.25 13.31
N LYS A 90 8.49 -29.24 14.37
CA LYS A 90 8.02 -30.47 15.03
C LYS A 90 6.90 -31.18 14.28
N TYR A 91 5.99 -30.42 13.67
CA TYR A 91 4.75 -30.96 13.06
C TYR A 91 4.66 -30.70 11.57
N LYS A 92 5.68 -30.11 10.94
CA LYS A 92 5.66 -29.64 9.54
C LYS A 92 4.46 -28.70 9.24
N GLN A 93 4.15 -27.84 10.20
CA GLN A 93 2.99 -26.96 10.19
C GLN A 93 3.43 -25.51 10.34
N ASP A 94 3.12 -24.67 9.36
CA ASP A 94 3.48 -23.24 9.37
C ASP A 94 2.50 -22.39 10.18
N ARG A 95 1.22 -22.80 10.19
CA ARG A 95 0.13 -22.09 10.86
C ARG A 95 -0.62 -23.07 11.76
N PRO A 96 -0.25 -23.13 13.04
CA PRO A 96 -0.93 -24.04 13.96
C PRO A 96 -2.35 -23.53 14.24
N ASP A 97 -3.37 -24.34 13.95
CA ASP A 97 -4.75 -24.05 14.36
C ASP A 97 -4.94 -24.35 15.85
N ARG A 98 -4.40 -23.47 16.69
CA ARG A 98 -4.27 -23.65 18.14
C ARG A 98 -4.61 -22.36 18.86
N GLU A 99 -4.85 -22.47 20.16
CA GLU A 99 -5.02 -21.32 21.04
C GLU A 99 -3.79 -20.42 20.96
N VAL A 100 -3.99 -19.11 20.88
CA VAL A 100 -2.93 -18.10 20.70
C VAL A 100 -2.91 -17.13 21.89
N GLN A 101 -1.71 -16.75 22.30
CA GLN A 101 -1.46 -15.75 23.33
C GLN A 101 -0.51 -14.68 22.80
N VAL A 102 -0.87 -13.41 23.00
CA VAL A 102 0.01 -12.26 22.75
C VAL A 102 0.59 -11.78 24.06
N ASN A 103 1.91 -11.87 24.20
CA ASN A 103 2.63 -11.46 25.39
C ASN A 103 3.34 -10.13 25.15
N TYR A 104 2.83 -9.06 25.75
CA TYR A 104 3.52 -7.77 25.78
C TYR A 104 4.61 -7.80 26.87
N PRO A 105 5.79 -7.25 26.62
CA PRO A 105 6.78 -7.02 27.68
C PRO A 105 6.19 -6.18 28.82
N LYS A 106 6.67 -6.40 30.05
CA LYS A 106 6.12 -5.75 31.23
C LYS A 106 6.14 -4.21 31.09
N GLY A 107 4.98 -3.58 31.25
CA GLY A 107 4.81 -2.13 31.16
C GLY A 107 4.56 -1.60 29.73
N TYR A 108 4.50 -2.47 28.74
CA TYR A 108 4.18 -2.10 27.37
C TYR A 108 2.75 -2.51 26.97
N THR A 109 2.19 -1.75 26.04
CA THR A 109 0.89 -2.00 25.40
C THR A 109 1.03 -1.82 23.90
N VAL A 110 -0.03 -2.07 23.13
CA VAL A 110 -0.03 -1.83 21.67
C VAL A 110 0.34 -0.39 21.31
N ASP A 111 0.08 0.58 22.17
CA ASP A 111 0.36 2.00 21.97
C ASP A 111 1.80 2.41 22.28
N THR A 112 2.60 1.52 22.89
CA THR A 112 3.95 1.85 23.35
C THR A 112 5.04 0.92 22.80
N ILE A 113 4.66 -0.03 21.93
CA ILE A 113 5.61 -0.92 21.25
C ILE A 113 6.24 -0.24 20.02
N GLU A 114 7.31 -0.85 19.51
CA GLU A 114 8.04 -0.38 18.33
C GLU A 114 7.10 -0.07 17.14
N GLY A 115 7.28 1.09 16.53
CA GLY A 115 6.51 1.53 15.36
C GLY A 115 5.07 1.96 15.65
N ALA A 116 4.59 1.87 16.89
CA ALA A 116 3.26 2.35 17.26
C ALA A 116 3.13 3.87 17.05
N VAL A 117 1.97 4.29 16.56
CA VAL A 117 1.60 5.70 16.35
C VAL A 117 0.20 5.90 16.91
N PRO A 118 0.04 6.04 18.23
CA PRO A 118 -1.27 6.16 18.86
C PRO A 118 -2.11 7.27 18.26
N GLY A 119 -3.38 6.98 17.99
CA GLY A 119 -4.33 7.95 17.49
C GLY A 119 -4.87 8.87 18.58
N ILE A 120 -5.47 9.99 18.20
CA ILE A 120 -6.14 10.91 19.10
C ILE A 120 -7.37 11.53 18.44
N SER A 121 -8.42 11.76 19.21
CA SER A 121 -9.60 12.51 18.78
C SER A 121 -9.26 13.96 18.43
N GLY A 122 -9.86 14.44 17.35
CA GLY A 122 -9.67 15.81 16.91
C GLY A 122 -10.49 16.12 15.67
N ASP A 123 -10.41 17.39 15.28
CA ASP A 123 -11.05 17.89 14.07
C ASP A 123 -9.98 18.32 13.06
N TYR A 124 -10.30 18.14 11.78
CA TYR A 124 -9.48 18.63 10.69
C TYR A 124 -10.32 19.37 9.64
N LYS A 125 -9.67 20.24 8.85
CA LYS A 125 -10.25 20.85 7.66
C LYS A 125 -9.25 20.80 6.51
N ILE A 126 -9.77 20.74 5.30
CA ILE A 126 -8.98 20.68 4.07
C ILE A 126 -9.20 21.97 3.30
N SER A 127 -8.11 22.67 2.99
CA SER A 127 -8.08 23.76 2.03
C SER A 127 -7.36 23.30 0.76
N TYR A 128 -7.91 23.59 -0.41
CA TYR A 128 -7.37 23.17 -1.69
C TYR A 128 -7.60 24.20 -2.79
N LYS A 129 -6.72 24.28 -3.76
CA LYS A 129 -6.83 25.15 -4.95
C LYS A 129 -6.00 24.62 -6.10
N PRO A 130 -6.31 24.97 -7.35
CA PRO A 130 -5.37 24.87 -8.46
C PRO A 130 -4.07 25.63 -8.13
N ILE A 131 -2.90 25.07 -8.49
CA ILE A 131 -1.60 25.66 -8.11
C ILE A 131 -1.43 27.10 -8.59
N ASN A 132 -2.01 27.45 -9.73
CA ASN A 132 -1.95 28.79 -10.33
C ASN A 132 -3.08 29.71 -9.88
N SER A 133 -3.92 29.29 -8.90
CA SER A 133 -5.02 30.09 -8.34
C SER A 133 -4.63 30.70 -7.01
N THR A 134 -5.16 31.88 -6.71
CA THR A 134 -5.11 32.48 -5.36
C THR A 134 -6.29 32.08 -4.49
N ASN A 135 -7.36 31.53 -5.09
CA ASN A 135 -8.63 31.26 -4.41
C ASN A 135 -8.63 29.86 -3.79
N TRP A 136 -8.56 29.80 -2.48
CA TRP A 136 -8.72 28.58 -1.71
C TRP A 136 -10.20 28.21 -1.54
N LYS A 137 -10.52 26.95 -1.81
CA LYS A 137 -11.75 26.30 -1.33
C LYS A 137 -11.42 25.58 -0.02
N THR A 138 -12.31 25.68 0.98
CA THR A 138 -12.07 25.09 2.30
C THR A 138 -13.31 24.32 2.74
N THR A 139 -13.12 23.11 3.26
CA THR A 139 -14.21 22.31 3.86
C THR A 139 -14.61 22.91 5.21
N LYS A 140 -15.77 22.51 5.71
CA LYS A 140 -16.06 22.65 7.14
C LYS A 140 -15.07 21.80 7.96
N TRP A 141 -15.02 22.01 9.28
CA TRP A 141 -14.34 21.13 10.20
C TRP A 141 -15.01 19.75 10.21
N LEU A 142 -14.22 18.69 10.16
CA LEU A 142 -14.62 17.29 10.14
C LEU A 142 -13.89 16.57 11.27
N SER A 143 -14.56 15.62 11.93
CA SER A 143 -13.95 14.81 12.99
C SER A 143 -13.40 13.48 12.44
N VAL A 144 -12.32 13.00 12.99
CA VAL A 144 -11.84 11.62 12.78
C VAL A 144 -12.70 10.62 13.55
N ASN A 145 -12.75 9.37 13.10
CA ASN A 145 -13.50 8.28 13.71
C ASN A 145 -12.60 7.48 14.67
N GLU A 146 -12.89 7.58 15.97
CA GLU A 146 -12.14 6.85 17.02
C GLU A 146 -12.24 5.33 16.89
N HIS A 147 -13.36 4.82 16.36
CA HIS A 147 -13.58 3.38 16.14
C HIS A 147 -12.92 2.84 14.86
N ALA A 148 -12.33 3.73 14.06
CA ALA A 148 -11.61 3.41 12.83
C ALA A 148 -10.14 3.87 12.93
N ASP A 149 -9.49 3.64 14.06
CA ASP A 149 -8.10 4.05 14.33
C ASP A 149 -7.86 5.55 14.08
N PHE A 150 -8.83 6.40 14.46
CA PHE A 150 -8.76 7.86 14.30
C PHE A 150 -8.56 8.32 12.84
N THR A 151 -9.09 7.56 11.90
CA THR A 151 -9.08 7.90 10.47
C THR A 151 -10.38 8.60 10.07
N ASN A 152 -10.33 9.27 8.94
CA ASN A 152 -11.49 9.68 8.16
C ASN A 152 -11.08 9.90 6.71
N GLN A 153 -12.03 9.83 5.80
CA GLN A 153 -11.80 10.16 4.40
C GLN A 153 -12.94 11.01 3.85
N ILE A 154 -12.61 11.93 2.97
CA ILE A 154 -13.55 12.83 2.33
C ILE A 154 -13.33 12.85 0.83
N LYS A 155 -14.42 12.82 0.08
CA LYS A 155 -14.40 13.04 -1.36
C LYS A 155 -14.43 14.55 -1.64
N LEU A 156 -13.44 15.04 -2.37
CA LEU A 156 -13.45 16.34 -3.01
C LEU A 156 -14.11 16.19 -4.38
N GLU A 157 -15.06 17.00 -4.69
CA GLU A 157 -15.85 16.96 -5.93
C GLU A 157 -15.73 18.27 -6.71
N ASN A 158 -16.16 18.25 -7.98
CA ASN A 158 -16.16 19.42 -8.86
C ASN A 158 -14.76 20.02 -9.03
N LEU A 159 -13.75 19.13 -9.15
CA LEU A 159 -12.40 19.50 -9.50
C LEU A 159 -12.30 19.76 -11.01
N ILE A 160 -11.29 20.54 -11.42
CA ILE A 160 -11.05 20.86 -12.83
C ILE A 160 -10.20 19.74 -13.45
N PRO A 161 -10.60 19.15 -14.58
CA PRO A 161 -9.82 18.11 -15.25
C PRO A 161 -8.40 18.54 -15.65
N GLY A 162 -7.45 17.62 -15.58
CA GLY A 162 -6.06 17.82 -16.03
C GLY A 162 -5.31 18.92 -15.28
N THR A 163 -5.68 19.19 -14.03
CA THR A 163 -5.24 20.35 -13.23
C THR A 163 -4.44 19.90 -12.01
N GLN A 164 -3.28 20.55 -11.79
CA GLN A 164 -2.47 20.37 -10.58
C GLN A 164 -3.09 21.15 -9.43
N TYR A 165 -3.32 20.47 -8.31
CA TYR A 165 -3.83 21.04 -7.05
C TYR A 165 -2.77 21.00 -5.97
N GLU A 166 -2.77 22.01 -5.12
CA GLU A 166 -2.16 21.98 -3.79
C GLU A 166 -3.25 21.86 -2.73
N ILE A 167 -2.95 21.14 -1.66
CA ILE A 167 -3.82 20.99 -0.49
C ILE A 167 -3.06 21.31 0.79
N LYS A 168 -3.78 21.88 1.75
CA LYS A 168 -3.34 22.11 3.13
C LYS A 168 -4.39 21.54 4.06
N ILE A 169 -3.98 20.68 4.99
CA ILE A 169 -4.85 20.11 6.01
C ILE A 169 -4.38 20.63 7.36
N GLU A 170 -5.30 21.21 8.12
CA GLU A 170 -5.08 21.74 9.46
C GLU A 170 -5.87 20.91 10.45
N ALA A 171 -5.26 20.59 11.60
CA ALA A 171 -5.89 19.84 12.68
C ALA A 171 -5.93 20.64 13.99
N LYS A 172 -6.94 20.38 14.81
CA LYS A 172 -7.11 20.92 16.16
C LYS A 172 -7.73 19.90 17.11
N SER A 173 -7.49 20.08 18.40
CA SER A 173 -8.24 19.35 19.43
C SER A 173 -9.72 19.73 19.41
N LYS A 174 -10.61 18.81 19.79
CA LYS A 174 -12.05 19.09 19.96
C LYS A 174 -12.34 20.18 21.00
N THR A 175 -11.45 20.38 21.95
CA THR A 175 -11.58 21.34 23.07
C THR A 175 -10.89 22.69 22.80
N SER A 176 -10.20 22.85 21.67
CA SER A 176 -9.45 24.06 21.33
C SER A 176 -9.83 24.59 19.96
N ASN A 177 -9.80 25.93 19.81
CA ASN A 177 -9.90 26.59 18.50
C ASN A 177 -8.53 26.86 17.84
N THR A 178 -7.42 26.57 18.55
CA THR A 178 -6.06 26.76 18.05
C THR A 178 -5.69 25.60 17.11
N ILE A 179 -5.09 25.91 15.97
CA ILE A 179 -4.51 24.92 15.08
C ILE A 179 -3.30 24.27 15.77
N ALA A 180 -3.38 22.96 15.99
CA ALA A 180 -2.33 22.18 16.62
C ALA A 180 -1.23 21.81 15.62
N SER A 181 -1.61 21.41 14.41
CA SER A 181 -0.67 21.01 13.36
C SER A 181 -1.25 21.21 11.96
N SER A 182 -0.37 21.17 10.96
CA SER A 182 -0.79 21.18 9.56
C SER A 182 0.15 20.32 8.71
N ILE A 183 -0.39 19.81 7.60
CA ILE A 183 0.35 19.08 6.57
C ILE A 183 -0.09 19.55 5.19
N THR A 184 0.84 19.55 4.23
CA THR A 184 0.57 19.92 2.83
C THR A 184 0.74 18.72 1.92
N GLY A 185 0.04 18.73 0.81
CA GLY A 185 0.16 17.74 -0.26
C GLY A 185 -0.19 18.35 -1.62
N SER A 186 -0.11 17.53 -2.65
CA SER A 186 -0.47 17.93 -4.00
C SER A 186 -0.92 16.74 -4.83
N PHE A 187 -1.74 17.00 -5.86
CA PHE A 187 -2.17 15.99 -6.82
C PHE A 187 -2.57 16.65 -8.14
N LYS A 188 -2.55 15.84 -9.21
CA LYS A 188 -3.05 16.28 -10.52
C LYS A 188 -4.24 15.43 -10.92
N THR A 189 -5.41 16.05 -11.16
CA THR A 189 -6.58 15.34 -11.69
C THR A 189 -6.30 14.73 -13.05
N SER A 190 -6.93 13.59 -13.37
CA SER A 190 -6.83 13.05 -14.74
C SER A 190 -7.44 14.02 -15.75
N GLY A 191 -6.99 13.96 -17.00
CA GLY A 191 -7.59 14.71 -18.11
C GLY A 191 -9.00 14.18 -18.44
N LYS A 192 -9.73 14.94 -19.27
CA LYS A 192 -10.95 14.45 -19.90
C LYS A 192 -10.64 13.26 -20.81
N ALA A 193 -11.61 12.40 -21.10
CA ALA A 193 -11.45 11.25 -21.99
C ALA A 193 -10.96 11.59 -23.42
N THR A 194 -11.02 12.85 -23.80
CA THR A 194 -10.54 13.35 -25.09
C THR A 194 -9.11 13.94 -25.05
N ASP A 195 -8.55 14.14 -23.86
CA ASP A 195 -7.23 14.77 -23.69
C ASP A 195 -6.12 13.78 -24.02
N THR A 196 -5.13 14.23 -24.79
CA THR A 196 -3.99 13.41 -25.30
C THR A 196 -2.67 13.72 -24.57
N LYS A 197 -2.73 14.18 -23.33
CA LYS A 197 -1.54 14.47 -22.52
C LYS A 197 -0.84 13.17 -22.12
N ASP A 198 0.47 13.23 -21.99
CA ASP A 198 1.29 12.15 -21.46
C ASP A 198 0.77 11.71 -20.07
N VAL A 199 0.85 10.41 -19.82
CA VAL A 199 0.49 9.81 -18.53
C VAL A 199 1.66 8.97 -18.04
N HIS A 200 2.01 9.13 -16.77
CA HIS A 200 3.08 8.38 -16.13
C HIS A 200 2.62 7.83 -14.79
N PHE A 201 2.70 6.51 -14.60
CA PHE A 201 2.34 5.91 -13.32
C PHE A 201 3.31 4.82 -12.89
N MET A 202 3.29 4.53 -11.59
CA MET A 202 4.09 3.49 -10.96
C MET A 202 3.22 2.35 -10.47
N VAL A 203 3.81 1.16 -10.36
CA VAL A 203 3.19 -0.01 -9.73
C VAL A 203 4.16 -0.63 -8.74
N THR A 204 3.66 -0.99 -7.56
CA THR A 204 4.40 -1.67 -6.51
C THR A 204 3.52 -2.68 -5.79
N THR A 205 4.14 -3.66 -5.11
CA THR A 205 3.48 -4.73 -4.36
C THR A 205 4.32 -5.17 -3.16
N CYS A 206 3.76 -5.95 -2.25
CA CYS A 206 4.46 -6.74 -1.23
C CYS A 206 5.46 -5.94 -0.40
N HIS A 207 4.94 -5.18 0.59
CA HIS A 207 5.70 -4.37 1.53
C HIS A 207 5.80 -5.07 2.90
N GLU A 208 6.68 -6.08 3.05
CA GLU A 208 6.91 -6.67 4.37
C GLU A 208 7.73 -5.72 5.24
N TYR A 209 7.16 -5.28 6.37
CA TYR A 209 7.80 -4.31 7.25
C TYR A 209 9.12 -4.82 7.84
N ALA A 210 9.24 -6.12 8.08
CA ALA A 210 10.47 -6.74 8.58
C ALA A 210 11.62 -6.64 7.57
N ASP A 211 11.31 -6.52 6.28
CA ASP A 211 12.24 -6.50 5.16
C ASP A 211 12.49 -5.08 4.61
N VAL A 212 12.24 -4.04 5.44
CA VAL A 212 12.54 -2.64 5.11
C VAL A 212 14.04 -2.46 4.85
N ASP A 213 14.39 -1.95 3.67
CA ASP A 213 15.77 -1.86 3.15
C ASP A 213 16.51 -0.55 3.50
N ASP A 214 15.82 0.46 4.07
CA ASP A 214 16.42 1.69 4.63
C ASP A 214 15.79 2.03 5.98
N PRO A 215 16.00 1.17 7.02
CA PRO A 215 15.31 1.29 8.30
C PRO A 215 15.68 2.53 9.11
N THR A 216 16.79 3.18 8.81
CA THR A 216 17.26 4.40 9.47
C THR A 216 17.06 5.65 8.62
N GLY A 217 16.98 5.50 7.30
CA GLY A 217 16.85 6.59 6.33
C GLY A 217 15.41 6.90 5.91
N GLY A 218 14.44 6.13 6.39
CA GLY A 218 13.03 6.47 6.19
C GLY A 218 12.11 5.37 5.66
N GLY A 219 12.57 4.13 5.58
CA GLY A 219 11.75 2.99 5.18
C GLY A 219 12.17 2.38 3.84
N PHE A 220 11.21 2.10 2.95
CA PHE A 220 11.53 1.54 1.64
C PHE A 220 12.16 2.59 0.72
N LYS A 221 13.29 2.25 0.11
CA LYS A 221 14.06 3.11 -0.82
C LYS A 221 13.26 3.45 -2.07
N ILE A 222 12.43 2.52 -2.57
CA ILE A 222 11.67 2.69 -3.81
C ILE A 222 10.85 3.98 -3.83
N TYR A 223 10.30 4.43 -2.69
CA TYR A 223 9.48 5.64 -2.63
C TYR A 223 10.24 6.90 -3.07
N LYS A 224 11.51 7.06 -2.65
CA LYS A 224 12.35 8.19 -3.09
C LYS A 224 12.61 8.15 -4.60
N HIS A 225 12.86 6.97 -5.14
CA HIS A 225 13.17 6.79 -6.55
C HIS A 225 11.92 6.95 -7.42
N MET A 226 10.77 6.42 -6.99
CA MET A 226 9.48 6.67 -7.65
C MET A 226 9.12 8.16 -7.65
N GLN A 227 9.31 8.85 -6.52
CA GLN A 227 9.02 10.28 -6.41
C GLN A 227 9.90 11.12 -7.35
N ALA A 228 11.19 10.77 -7.49
CA ALA A 228 12.11 11.46 -8.40
C ALA A 228 11.70 11.35 -9.89
N LEU A 229 10.93 10.33 -10.24
CA LEU A 229 10.37 10.15 -11.58
C LEU A 229 9.09 10.96 -11.83
N ASN A 230 8.56 11.63 -10.78
CA ASN A 230 7.38 12.52 -10.82
C ASN A 230 6.15 11.88 -11.52
N PRO A 231 5.61 10.76 -11.02
CA PRO A 231 4.45 10.13 -11.62
C PRO A 231 3.16 10.92 -11.39
N ASP A 232 2.19 10.76 -12.29
CA ASP A 232 0.83 11.29 -12.12
C ASP A 232 0.07 10.53 -11.01
N PHE A 233 0.34 9.21 -10.86
CA PHE A 233 -0.25 8.36 -9.82
C PHE A 233 0.57 7.06 -9.61
N MET A 234 0.17 6.29 -8.60
CA MET A 234 0.67 4.94 -8.34
C MET A 234 -0.50 3.97 -8.18
N VAL A 235 -0.26 2.69 -8.50
CA VAL A 235 -1.13 1.57 -8.11
C VAL A 235 -0.37 0.67 -7.15
N HIS A 236 -0.91 0.45 -5.96
CA HIS A 236 -0.42 -0.56 -5.02
C HIS A 236 -1.26 -1.82 -5.18
N THR A 237 -0.67 -2.91 -5.63
CA THR A 237 -1.39 -4.11 -6.04
C THR A 237 -1.66 -5.12 -4.92
N GLY A 238 -1.56 -4.70 -3.67
CA GLY A 238 -1.81 -5.51 -2.48
C GLY A 238 -0.55 -5.83 -1.68
N ASP A 239 -0.75 -6.46 -0.52
CA ASP A 239 0.28 -6.73 0.48
C ASP A 239 1.00 -5.45 0.93
N VAL A 240 0.21 -4.40 1.24
CA VAL A 240 0.72 -3.17 1.86
C VAL A 240 1.30 -3.47 3.23
N ILE A 241 0.74 -4.47 3.92
CA ILE A 241 1.15 -4.97 5.24
C ILE A 241 0.93 -6.48 5.31
N TYR A 242 1.53 -7.12 6.33
CA TYR A 242 1.44 -8.55 6.58
C TYR A 242 0.90 -8.81 7.99
N TYR A 243 -0.38 -9.21 8.07
CA TYR A 243 -1.05 -9.48 9.36
C TYR A 243 -0.62 -10.79 10.02
N ASP A 244 -0.25 -11.81 9.21
CA ASP A 244 -0.17 -13.22 9.57
C ASP A 244 0.49 -13.51 10.92
N SER A 245 1.67 -12.94 11.16
CA SER A 245 2.48 -13.29 12.32
C SER A 245 2.01 -12.64 13.63
N MET A 246 1.52 -11.40 13.56
CA MET A 246 1.34 -10.56 14.76
C MET A 246 -0.09 -10.09 14.99
N ALA A 247 -0.92 -9.90 13.94
CA ALA A 247 -2.27 -9.38 14.10
C ALA A 247 -3.24 -10.44 14.66
N LYS A 248 -3.20 -10.69 15.95
CA LYS A 248 -4.07 -11.66 16.65
C LYS A 248 -5.32 -11.01 17.27
N GLU A 249 -5.41 -9.71 17.18
CA GLU A 249 -6.53 -8.86 17.59
C GLU A 249 -6.54 -7.58 16.77
N LEU A 250 -7.67 -6.87 16.73
CA LEU A 250 -7.86 -5.68 15.89
C LEU A 250 -6.87 -4.56 16.20
N SER A 251 -6.49 -4.36 17.46
CA SER A 251 -5.51 -3.35 17.87
C SER A 251 -4.14 -3.59 17.25
N LEU A 252 -3.70 -4.85 17.14
CA LEU A 252 -2.46 -5.22 16.45
C LEU A 252 -2.59 -5.11 14.93
N ALA A 253 -3.78 -5.31 14.36
CA ALA A 253 -4.00 -5.04 12.95
C ALA A 253 -3.82 -3.54 12.65
N TYR A 254 -4.38 -2.63 13.45
CA TYR A 254 -4.13 -1.20 13.32
C TYR A 254 -2.66 -0.83 13.50
N TRP A 255 -1.96 -1.45 14.43
CA TRP A 255 -0.52 -1.24 14.63
C TRP A 255 0.30 -1.57 13.38
N HIS A 256 -0.06 -2.61 12.59
CA HIS A 256 0.62 -2.91 11.32
C HIS A 256 0.52 -1.72 10.33
N TRP A 257 -0.65 -1.08 10.22
CA TRP A 257 -0.83 0.10 9.39
C TRP A 257 -0.09 1.32 9.93
N GLN A 258 -0.11 1.51 11.25
CA GLN A 258 0.56 2.63 11.92
C GLN A 258 2.06 2.62 11.64
N ARG A 259 2.73 1.50 11.86
CA ARG A 259 4.17 1.38 11.64
C ARG A 259 4.55 1.50 10.16
N MET A 260 3.76 0.93 9.25
CA MET A 260 4.00 1.02 7.80
C MET A 260 3.84 2.46 7.31
N PHE A 261 2.74 3.10 7.64
CA PHE A 261 2.48 4.49 7.23
C PHE A 261 3.21 5.54 8.06
N GLY A 262 3.84 5.16 9.16
CA GLY A 262 4.79 5.97 9.92
C GLY A 262 6.19 6.10 9.28
N LEU A 263 6.48 5.33 8.23
CA LEU A 263 7.75 5.39 7.49
C LEU A 263 7.85 6.71 6.70
N ARG A 264 8.95 7.43 6.89
CA ARG A 264 9.14 8.79 6.37
C ARG A 264 9.00 8.87 4.84
N ASN A 265 9.62 7.94 4.11
CA ASN A 265 9.58 7.95 2.66
C ASN A 265 8.17 7.71 2.11
N ALA A 266 7.37 6.86 2.79
CA ALA A 266 5.97 6.63 2.46
C ALA A 266 5.11 7.88 2.71
N ILE A 267 5.30 8.57 3.86
CA ILE A 267 4.60 9.84 4.18
C ILE A 267 4.86 10.88 3.08
N ASP A 268 6.13 11.08 2.72
CA ASP A 268 6.53 12.10 1.74
C ASP A 268 6.01 11.76 0.33
N PHE A 269 5.96 10.48 -0.03
CA PHE A 269 5.44 10.01 -1.30
C PHE A 269 3.91 10.14 -1.39
N TYR A 270 3.16 9.54 -0.46
CA TYR A 270 1.68 9.47 -0.54
C TYR A 270 0.98 10.83 -0.44
N ARG A 271 1.58 11.84 0.20
CA ARG A 271 1.00 13.18 0.24
C ARG A 271 1.14 13.95 -1.07
N GLN A 272 1.93 13.45 -2.03
CA GLN A 272 2.20 14.09 -3.32
C GLN A 272 1.84 13.24 -4.54
N THR A 273 1.73 11.91 -4.35
CA THR A 273 1.44 10.97 -5.42
C THR A 273 0.13 10.24 -5.11
N PRO A 274 -0.95 10.56 -5.83
CA PRO A 274 -2.22 9.84 -5.70
C PRO A 274 -2.03 8.34 -5.91
N THR A 275 -2.68 7.53 -5.07
CA THR A 275 -2.51 6.07 -5.12
C THR A 275 -3.85 5.37 -5.18
N TYR A 276 -3.98 4.43 -6.13
CA TYR A 276 -5.07 3.45 -6.17
C TYR A 276 -4.61 2.21 -5.41
N PHE A 277 -5.22 1.96 -4.26
CA PHE A 277 -4.90 0.80 -3.45
C PHE A 277 -5.77 -0.39 -3.83
N MET A 278 -5.14 -1.54 -3.95
CA MET A 278 -5.75 -2.86 -3.99
C MET A 278 -5.29 -3.64 -2.77
N LYS A 279 -6.09 -4.61 -2.32
CA LYS A 279 -5.65 -5.55 -1.30
C LYS A 279 -5.36 -6.91 -1.89
N ASP A 280 -4.49 -7.67 -1.21
CA ASP A 280 -4.33 -9.09 -1.44
C ASP A 280 -4.55 -9.86 -0.12
N ASP A 281 -3.99 -11.03 0.08
CA ASP A 281 -4.29 -11.88 1.22
C ASP A 281 -3.72 -11.36 2.55
N HIS A 282 -2.46 -10.94 2.56
CA HIS A 282 -1.77 -10.54 3.79
C HIS A 282 -2.32 -9.26 4.42
N ASP A 283 -2.84 -8.34 3.63
CA ASP A 283 -3.52 -7.12 4.09
C ASP A 283 -5.05 -7.25 4.13
N THR A 284 -5.58 -8.42 3.77
CA THR A 284 -6.96 -8.83 4.05
C THR A 284 -7.05 -9.59 5.37
N TRP A 285 -6.22 -10.63 5.58
CA TRP A 285 -6.22 -11.39 6.83
C TRP A 285 -4.95 -12.22 6.99
N MET A 286 -4.78 -13.31 6.22
CA MET A 286 -3.60 -14.18 6.22
C MET A 286 -3.40 -14.78 4.83
N ASN A 287 -2.21 -15.30 4.55
CA ASN A 287 -1.85 -15.90 3.25
C ASN A 287 -2.92 -16.87 2.75
N ASP A 288 -3.30 -16.70 1.49
CA ASP A 288 -4.29 -17.51 0.76
C ASP A 288 -5.72 -17.47 1.35
N CYS A 289 -6.05 -16.46 2.18
CA CYS A 289 -7.37 -16.35 2.83
C CYS A 289 -8.52 -16.20 1.83
N TYR A 290 -9.72 -16.62 2.28
CA TYR A 290 -10.97 -16.56 1.53
C TYR A 290 -12.15 -16.24 2.47
N PRO A 291 -13.30 -15.76 1.95
CA PRO A 291 -14.48 -15.45 2.75
C PRO A 291 -15.02 -16.65 3.52
N GLY A 292 -15.32 -16.44 4.80
CA GLY A 292 -15.86 -17.49 5.67
C GLY A 292 -14.83 -18.49 6.20
N GLU A 293 -13.53 -18.26 5.94
CA GLU A 293 -12.47 -19.04 6.56
C GLU A 293 -12.40 -18.76 8.07
N THR A 294 -12.16 -19.81 8.85
CA THR A 294 -12.00 -19.73 10.30
C THR A 294 -10.76 -20.47 10.73
N THR A 295 -9.99 -19.90 11.66
CA THR A 295 -8.81 -20.52 12.27
C THR A 295 -8.50 -19.87 13.61
N ARG A 296 -8.00 -20.66 14.57
CA ARG A 296 -7.46 -20.13 15.84
C ARG A 296 -6.09 -19.46 15.67
N PHE A 297 -5.40 -19.73 14.55
CA PHE A 297 -4.12 -19.12 14.23
C PHE A 297 -4.16 -17.59 14.27
N MET A 298 -5.24 -16.98 13.80
CA MET A 298 -5.42 -15.52 13.78
C MET A 298 -6.02 -14.94 15.07
N GLY A 299 -6.17 -15.76 16.13
CA GLY A 299 -6.69 -15.32 17.41
C GLY A 299 -8.11 -14.78 17.34
N LYS A 300 -8.30 -13.53 17.80
CA LYS A 300 -9.57 -12.81 17.75
C LYS A 300 -9.76 -11.95 16.50
N PHE A 301 -8.72 -11.79 15.69
CA PHE A 301 -8.78 -11.02 14.44
C PHE A 301 -9.40 -11.84 13.33
N THR A 302 -10.45 -11.33 12.69
CA THR A 302 -11.25 -12.05 11.71
C THR A 302 -11.04 -11.51 10.29
N PHE A 303 -11.36 -12.33 9.28
CA PHE A 303 -11.37 -11.94 7.87
C PHE A 303 -12.17 -10.64 7.62
N ASN A 304 -13.40 -10.56 8.17
CA ASN A 304 -14.26 -9.39 7.99
C ASN A 304 -13.66 -8.13 8.64
N GLN A 305 -13.03 -8.25 9.80
CA GLN A 305 -12.30 -7.13 10.41
C GLN A 305 -11.13 -6.68 9.55
N GLY A 306 -10.43 -7.60 8.88
CA GLY A 306 -9.33 -7.26 7.97
C GLY A 306 -9.81 -6.49 6.74
N VAL A 307 -10.90 -6.96 6.10
CA VAL A 307 -11.55 -6.24 4.98
C VAL A 307 -11.97 -4.83 5.39
N GLU A 308 -12.59 -4.67 6.56
CA GLU A 308 -13.03 -3.37 7.06
C GLU A 308 -11.84 -2.48 7.41
N THR A 309 -10.82 -3.02 8.06
CA THR A 309 -9.60 -2.28 8.41
C THR A 309 -8.91 -1.75 7.16
N PHE A 310 -8.80 -2.55 6.08
CA PHE A 310 -8.23 -2.08 4.82
C PHE A 310 -8.95 -0.82 4.30
N LYS A 311 -10.29 -0.84 4.25
CA LYS A 311 -11.11 0.29 3.82
C LYS A 311 -10.95 1.54 4.69
N GLN A 312 -10.68 1.35 5.98
CA GLN A 312 -10.41 2.45 6.92
C GLN A 312 -9.02 3.05 6.74
N GLN A 313 -8.02 2.26 6.32
CA GLN A 313 -6.62 2.67 6.33
C GLN A 313 -6.11 3.25 5.00
N VAL A 314 -6.86 3.10 3.90
CA VAL A 314 -6.48 3.64 2.59
C VAL A 314 -7.61 4.47 1.97
N PRO A 315 -7.29 5.50 1.16
CA PRO A 315 -8.31 6.25 0.43
C PRO A 315 -8.93 5.37 -0.65
N MET A 316 -10.16 4.92 -0.44
CA MET A 316 -10.88 4.13 -1.44
C MET A 316 -12.39 4.33 -1.33
N SER A 317 -13.09 4.07 -2.45
CA SER A 317 -14.54 4.00 -2.50
C SER A 317 -15.05 2.68 -1.88
N GLU A 318 -16.35 2.59 -1.64
CA GLU A 318 -16.96 1.37 -1.06
C GLU A 318 -16.75 0.12 -1.91
N LYS A 319 -16.74 0.29 -3.24
CA LYS A 319 -16.61 -0.82 -4.17
C LYS A 319 -15.14 -1.21 -4.32
N PRO A 320 -14.76 -2.49 -4.05
CA PRO A 320 -13.35 -2.87 -4.03
C PRO A 320 -12.74 -3.07 -5.43
N TYR A 321 -13.55 -3.19 -6.48
CA TYR A 321 -13.09 -3.24 -7.88
C TYR A 321 -13.57 -2.02 -8.65
N ARG A 322 -12.69 -1.36 -9.39
CA ARG A 322 -12.91 -0.03 -9.99
C ARG A 322 -12.20 0.10 -11.33
N THR A 323 -12.58 1.13 -12.10
CA THR A 323 -11.86 1.51 -13.32
C THR A 323 -11.64 3.00 -13.36
N PHE A 324 -10.48 3.42 -13.90
CA PHE A 324 -10.08 4.82 -13.94
C PHE A 324 -9.59 5.20 -15.34
N ARG A 325 -10.15 6.29 -15.87
CA ARG A 325 -9.78 6.85 -17.16
C ARG A 325 -8.75 7.98 -16.99
N TRP A 326 -7.65 7.88 -17.72
CA TRP A 326 -6.61 8.90 -17.77
C TRP A 326 -6.44 9.43 -19.19
N GLY A 327 -7.17 10.49 -19.53
CA GLY A 327 -7.17 11.06 -20.88
C GLY A 327 -7.71 10.09 -21.94
N LYS A 328 -7.35 10.33 -23.20
CA LYS A 328 -7.72 9.50 -24.34
C LYS A 328 -7.02 8.13 -24.28
N ASP A 329 -5.78 8.12 -23.82
CA ASP A 329 -4.88 7.03 -24.13
C ASP A 329 -4.79 5.93 -23.07
N LEU A 330 -5.31 6.13 -21.84
CA LEU A 330 -5.22 5.11 -20.80
C LEU A 330 -6.54 4.89 -20.08
N GLN A 331 -6.91 3.63 -19.89
CA GLN A 331 -7.86 3.20 -18.88
C GLN A 331 -7.32 1.98 -18.15
N ILE A 332 -7.40 2.01 -16.82
CA ILE A 332 -7.00 0.89 -15.95
C ILE A 332 -8.21 0.28 -15.26
N TRP A 333 -8.19 -1.02 -15.06
CA TRP A 333 -9.13 -1.79 -14.24
C TRP A 333 -8.35 -2.36 -13.07
N VAL A 334 -8.75 -2.02 -11.84
CA VAL A 334 -8.21 -2.57 -10.60
C VAL A 334 -9.25 -3.55 -10.05
N VAL A 335 -8.92 -4.83 -10.01
CA VAL A 335 -9.85 -5.90 -9.65
C VAL A 335 -9.60 -6.39 -8.22
N GLU A 336 -10.62 -7.06 -7.66
CA GLU A 336 -10.60 -7.61 -6.31
C GLU A 336 -10.37 -9.11 -6.34
N GLY A 337 -9.45 -9.61 -5.51
CA GLY A 337 -9.04 -11.01 -5.50
C GLY A 337 -9.40 -11.81 -4.24
N ARG A 338 -9.96 -11.19 -3.18
CA ARG A 338 -10.14 -11.85 -1.88
C ARG A 338 -11.58 -11.91 -1.37
N GLU A 339 -12.41 -10.88 -1.61
CA GLU A 339 -13.77 -10.81 -1.04
C GLU A 339 -14.77 -11.76 -1.70
N TYR A 340 -14.48 -12.28 -2.89
CA TYR A 340 -15.44 -13.10 -3.69
C TYR A 340 -14.92 -14.48 -4.03
N ARG A 341 -13.70 -14.82 -3.57
CA ARG A 341 -13.02 -16.04 -4.00
C ARG A 341 -13.48 -17.29 -3.26
N ASP A 342 -13.35 -18.40 -3.94
CA ASP A 342 -13.48 -19.73 -3.39
C ASP A 342 -12.16 -20.24 -2.76
N LYS A 343 -12.27 -21.35 -2.01
CA LYS A 343 -11.13 -22.06 -1.43
C LYS A 343 -10.17 -22.58 -2.50
N ASN A 344 -8.87 -22.50 -2.25
CA ASN A 344 -7.85 -23.00 -3.16
C ASN A 344 -7.97 -24.51 -3.48
N ASN A 345 -8.40 -25.33 -2.52
CA ASN A 345 -8.38 -26.78 -2.58
C ASN A 345 -9.66 -27.44 -3.14
N ILE A 346 -10.70 -26.68 -3.46
CA ILE A 346 -11.84 -27.25 -4.19
C ILE A 346 -11.47 -27.46 -5.66
N PRO A 347 -12.12 -28.43 -6.36
CA PRO A 347 -11.86 -28.69 -7.79
C PRO A 347 -12.02 -27.43 -8.63
N ASP A 348 -11.11 -27.21 -9.59
CA ASP A 348 -11.24 -26.14 -10.57
C ASP A 348 -12.38 -26.45 -11.56
N GLY A 349 -13.08 -25.42 -12.05
CA GLY A 349 -14.19 -25.57 -12.98
C GLY A 349 -15.06 -24.32 -13.07
N PRO A 350 -16.22 -24.44 -13.79
CA PRO A 350 -17.06 -23.28 -14.12
C PRO A 350 -17.69 -22.56 -12.92
N GLU A 351 -17.84 -23.23 -11.80
CA GLU A 351 -18.43 -22.63 -10.59
C GLU A 351 -17.38 -22.08 -9.61
N LYS A 352 -16.09 -22.41 -9.80
CA LYS A 352 -15.01 -21.91 -8.96
C LYS A 352 -14.49 -20.56 -9.46
N THR A 353 -14.38 -19.59 -8.57
CA THR A 353 -14.05 -18.22 -8.93
C THR A 353 -13.11 -17.54 -7.93
N ILE A 354 -12.34 -16.57 -8.42
CA ILE A 354 -11.68 -15.55 -7.61
C ILE A 354 -12.48 -14.25 -7.62
N TRP A 355 -13.01 -13.86 -8.78
CA TRP A 355 -13.66 -12.55 -8.94
C TRP A 355 -15.15 -12.56 -8.62
N GLY A 356 -15.81 -13.71 -8.65
CA GLY A 356 -17.26 -13.80 -8.59
C GLY A 356 -17.94 -13.33 -9.88
N LYS A 357 -19.17 -13.81 -10.11
CA LYS A 357 -19.93 -13.55 -11.35
C LYS A 357 -20.18 -12.05 -11.58
N VAL A 358 -20.49 -11.32 -10.51
CA VAL A 358 -20.83 -9.87 -10.60
C VAL A 358 -19.64 -9.03 -11.04
N GLN A 359 -18.45 -9.26 -10.46
CA GLN A 359 -17.24 -8.55 -10.87
C GLN A 359 -16.80 -8.91 -12.28
N MET A 360 -16.88 -10.19 -12.65
CA MET A 360 -16.56 -10.66 -14.00
C MET A 360 -17.45 -9.99 -15.06
N GLU A 361 -18.75 -9.90 -14.81
CA GLU A 361 -19.69 -9.23 -15.70
C GLU A 361 -19.42 -7.71 -15.78
N TRP A 362 -19.21 -7.06 -14.63
CA TRP A 362 -18.85 -5.66 -14.59
C TRP A 362 -17.55 -5.39 -15.37
N PHE A 363 -16.54 -6.24 -15.21
CA PHE A 363 -15.27 -6.10 -15.93
C PHE A 363 -15.49 -6.17 -17.44
N LYS A 364 -16.16 -7.20 -17.92
CA LYS A 364 -16.44 -7.38 -19.35
C LYS A 364 -17.20 -6.19 -19.93
N ASN A 365 -18.30 -5.78 -19.28
CA ASN A 365 -19.15 -4.68 -19.76
C ASN A 365 -18.41 -3.34 -19.78
N SER A 366 -17.69 -3.00 -18.71
CA SER A 366 -16.92 -1.75 -18.64
C SER A 366 -15.72 -1.73 -19.58
N PHE A 367 -15.11 -2.90 -19.84
CA PHE A 367 -14.00 -3.03 -20.78
C PHE A 367 -14.46 -2.84 -22.22
N GLU A 368 -15.58 -3.42 -22.64
CA GLU A 368 -16.17 -3.24 -23.97
C GLU A 368 -16.65 -1.79 -24.20
N ALA A 369 -17.17 -1.14 -23.18
CA ALA A 369 -17.60 0.26 -23.25
C ALA A 369 -16.44 1.25 -23.37
N SER A 370 -15.20 0.83 -23.15
CA SER A 370 -14.02 1.69 -23.17
C SER A 370 -13.51 1.92 -24.59
N ASP A 371 -13.26 3.18 -24.93
CA ASP A 371 -12.60 3.64 -26.16
C ASP A 371 -11.13 4.08 -25.93
N ALA A 372 -10.54 3.74 -24.77
CA ALA A 372 -9.14 4.06 -24.46
C ALA A 372 -8.19 3.36 -25.43
N THR A 373 -7.13 4.08 -25.85
CA THR A 373 -6.09 3.53 -26.73
C THR A 373 -5.41 2.32 -26.08
N TYR A 374 -4.98 2.45 -24.83
CA TYR A 374 -4.40 1.38 -24.00
C TYR A 374 -5.31 1.02 -22.85
N LYS A 375 -5.53 -0.27 -22.69
CA LYS A 375 -6.36 -0.88 -21.63
C LYS A 375 -5.51 -1.79 -20.77
N ILE A 376 -5.42 -1.49 -19.49
CA ILE A 376 -4.56 -2.27 -18.57
C ILE A 376 -5.42 -2.88 -17.47
N LEU A 377 -5.43 -4.21 -17.41
CA LEU A 377 -5.98 -4.96 -16.30
C LEU A 377 -4.91 -5.08 -15.21
N ILE A 378 -5.21 -4.60 -14.01
CA ILE A 378 -4.32 -4.71 -12.85
C ILE A 378 -4.97 -5.64 -11.83
N SER A 379 -4.28 -6.74 -11.53
CA SER A 379 -4.75 -7.82 -10.66
C SER A 379 -3.83 -7.95 -9.44
N PRO A 380 -4.38 -8.24 -8.23
CA PRO A 380 -3.52 -8.49 -7.07
C PRO A 380 -2.67 -9.75 -7.26
N THR A 381 -3.11 -10.73 -8.06
CA THR A 381 -2.41 -11.99 -8.33
C THR A 381 -2.25 -12.25 -9.82
N PRO A 382 -1.31 -13.13 -10.25
CA PRO A 382 -1.09 -13.46 -11.67
C PRO A 382 -2.31 -13.99 -12.40
N ILE A 383 -2.45 -13.59 -13.67
CA ILE A 383 -3.45 -14.09 -14.61
C ILE A 383 -2.80 -14.89 -15.75
N VAL A 384 -1.66 -14.41 -16.25
CA VAL A 384 -0.89 -15.06 -17.31
C VAL A 384 0.16 -16.01 -16.72
N GLY A 385 0.96 -15.54 -15.78
CA GLY A 385 2.06 -16.31 -15.20
C GLY A 385 3.24 -16.49 -16.18
N PRO A 386 4.02 -17.56 -16.08
CA PRO A 386 3.80 -18.78 -15.29
C PRO A 386 3.99 -18.58 -13.79
N ASP A 387 3.42 -19.46 -12.98
CA ASP A 387 3.62 -19.50 -11.55
C ASP A 387 4.07 -20.88 -11.09
N ARG A 388 4.49 -20.97 -9.83
CA ARG A 388 5.01 -22.19 -9.19
C ARG A 388 4.01 -23.34 -9.31
N PRO A 389 4.42 -24.54 -9.79
CA PRO A 389 3.52 -25.66 -10.08
C PRO A 389 2.70 -26.15 -8.88
N GLN A 390 3.21 -25.98 -7.65
CA GLN A 390 2.55 -26.41 -6.41
C GLN A 390 1.52 -25.40 -5.89
N LYS A 391 1.49 -24.18 -6.42
CA LYS A 391 0.54 -23.14 -6.02
C LYS A 391 -0.83 -23.37 -6.69
N ARG A 392 -1.91 -23.00 -5.97
CA ARG A 392 -3.29 -23.13 -6.42
C ARG A 392 -4.14 -21.90 -6.07
N ASP A 393 -3.53 -20.74 -6.03
CA ASP A 393 -4.04 -19.52 -5.42
C ASP A 393 -4.43 -18.43 -6.42
N ASN A 394 -4.16 -18.61 -7.71
CA ASN A 394 -4.40 -17.59 -8.72
C ASN A 394 -4.78 -18.15 -10.09
N HIS A 395 -5.09 -17.27 -11.04
CA HIS A 395 -5.57 -17.61 -12.37
C HIS A 395 -4.50 -18.25 -13.29
N ALA A 396 -3.22 -18.04 -12.97
CA ALA A 396 -2.10 -18.56 -13.77
C ALA A 396 -1.76 -20.02 -13.43
N ASN A 397 -2.32 -20.58 -12.36
CA ASN A 397 -2.03 -21.93 -11.91
C ASN A 397 -3.27 -22.85 -11.94
N SER A 398 -3.08 -24.13 -11.63
CA SER A 398 -4.12 -25.17 -11.74
C SER A 398 -5.31 -24.99 -10.79
N GLY A 399 -5.22 -24.07 -9.82
CA GLY A 399 -6.28 -23.86 -8.85
C GLY A 399 -7.49 -23.11 -9.40
N PHE A 400 -7.27 -22.16 -10.32
CA PHE A 400 -8.30 -21.32 -10.93
C PHE A 400 -8.08 -21.14 -12.44
N ALA A 401 -7.53 -22.17 -13.08
CA ALA A 401 -7.20 -22.16 -14.50
C ALA A 401 -8.40 -21.94 -15.40
N TYR A 402 -9.60 -22.42 -14.99
CA TYR A 402 -10.84 -22.25 -15.75
C TYR A 402 -11.22 -20.77 -15.86
N GLU A 403 -11.32 -20.05 -14.75
CA GLU A 403 -11.61 -18.61 -14.75
C GLU A 403 -10.48 -17.83 -15.42
N GLY A 404 -9.20 -18.19 -15.18
CA GLY A 404 -8.04 -17.63 -15.85
C GLY A 404 -8.10 -17.76 -17.37
N ALA A 405 -8.52 -18.92 -17.88
CA ALA A 405 -8.73 -19.13 -19.31
C ALA A 405 -9.88 -18.28 -19.86
N GLN A 406 -10.98 -18.09 -19.11
CA GLN A 406 -12.05 -17.18 -19.52
C GLN A 406 -11.57 -15.74 -19.67
N ILE A 407 -10.77 -15.23 -18.69
CA ILE A 407 -10.22 -13.88 -18.73
C ILE A 407 -9.26 -13.73 -19.91
N LYS A 408 -8.30 -14.64 -20.07
CA LYS A 408 -7.32 -14.62 -21.16
C LYS A 408 -7.99 -14.71 -22.54
N ASN A 409 -8.98 -15.57 -22.71
CA ASN A 409 -9.73 -15.68 -23.96
C ASN A 409 -10.57 -14.42 -24.25
N PHE A 410 -11.17 -13.80 -23.22
CA PHE A 410 -11.89 -12.54 -23.38
C PHE A 410 -10.97 -11.42 -23.86
N LEU A 411 -9.74 -11.35 -23.34
CA LEU A 411 -8.75 -10.33 -23.72
C LEU A 411 -8.00 -10.66 -25.02
N SER A 412 -8.05 -11.92 -25.48
CA SER A 412 -7.34 -12.39 -26.67
C SER A 412 -7.80 -11.68 -27.94
N GLY A 413 -6.85 -11.34 -28.80
CA GLY A 413 -7.11 -10.67 -30.08
C GLY A 413 -7.48 -9.18 -29.97
N ARG A 414 -7.62 -8.64 -28.76
CA ARG A 414 -7.81 -7.19 -28.54
C ARG A 414 -6.47 -6.48 -28.60
N LYS A 415 -6.47 -5.33 -29.28
CA LYS A 415 -5.26 -4.52 -29.46
C LYS A 415 -4.97 -3.68 -28.22
N ASN A 416 -3.70 -3.42 -27.97
CA ASN A 416 -3.23 -2.49 -26.94
C ASN A 416 -3.70 -2.84 -25.52
N VAL A 417 -3.77 -4.15 -25.19
CA VAL A 417 -4.22 -4.68 -23.91
C VAL A 417 -3.05 -5.35 -23.19
N PHE A 418 -2.90 -5.03 -21.92
CA PHE A 418 -1.84 -5.57 -21.04
C PHE A 418 -2.40 -5.93 -19.67
N VAL A 419 -1.68 -6.82 -18.97
CA VAL A 419 -1.95 -7.19 -17.58
C VAL A 419 -0.77 -6.75 -16.72
N ILE A 420 -1.05 -6.27 -15.51
CA ILE A 420 -0.06 -6.05 -14.46
C ILE A 420 -0.54 -6.84 -13.23
N CYS A 421 0.36 -7.54 -12.55
CA CYS A 421 0.00 -8.32 -11.36
C CYS A 421 0.88 -7.99 -10.15
N GLY A 422 0.32 -8.25 -8.95
CA GLY A 422 0.99 -8.27 -7.66
C GLY A 422 1.39 -9.68 -7.20
N ASP A 423 1.54 -9.86 -5.88
CA ASP A 423 1.79 -11.12 -5.16
C ASP A 423 3.14 -11.80 -5.49
N ARG A 424 3.74 -11.55 -6.63
CA ARG A 424 4.99 -12.23 -6.99
C ARG A 424 6.19 -11.45 -6.46
N HIS A 425 7.02 -12.15 -5.70
CA HIS A 425 8.22 -11.59 -5.08
C HIS A 425 9.42 -11.61 -6.04
N TRP A 426 9.17 -11.48 -7.37
CA TRP A 426 10.18 -11.34 -8.42
C TRP A 426 9.62 -10.55 -9.60
N GLN A 427 10.52 -9.93 -10.33
CA GLN A 427 10.18 -9.20 -11.54
C GLN A 427 10.11 -10.12 -12.74
N TYR A 428 9.09 -9.94 -13.58
CA TYR A 428 9.03 -10.60 -14.87
C TYR A 428 8.18 -9.84 -15.89
N VAL A 429 8.45 -10.13 -17.16
CA VAL A 429 7.54 -9.93 -18.29
C VAL A 429 7.26 -11.30 -18.88
N SER A 430 5.99 -11.65 -19.01
CA SER A 430 5.59 -12.91 -19.63
C SER A 430 4.55 -12.71 -20.72
N GLN A 431 4.43 -13.70 -21.60
CA GLN A 431 3.45 -13.73 -22.68
C GLN A 431 2.77 -15.11 -22.73
N ASP A 432 1.45 -15.12 -22.62
CA ASP A 432 0.67 -16.35 -22.80
C ASP A 432 0.91 -16.91 -24.21
N LEU A 433 1.32 -18.18 -24.30
CA LEU A 433 1.74 -18.78 -25.58
C LEU A 433 0.60 -18.89 -26.60
N LYS A 434 -0.67 -19.02 -26.12
CA LYS A 434 -1.86 -19.17 -26.94
C LYS A 434 -2.47 -17.82 -27.31
N THR A 435 -2.79 -17.00 -26.32
CA THR A 435 -3.54 -15.76 -26.49
C THR A 435 -2.66 -14.56 -26.84
N LYS A 436 -1.34 -14.69 -26.64
CA LYS A 436 -0.32 -13.63 -26.77
C LYS A 436 -0.49 -12.44 -25.81
N LEU A 437 -1.37 -12.58 -24.81
CA LEU A 437 -1.54 -11.58 -23.77
C LEU A 437 -0.27 -11.46 -22.95
N MET A 438 0.15 -10.23 -22.67
CA MET A 438 1.36 -9.93 -21.88
C MET A 438 1.00 -9.55 -20.45
N GLU A 439 1.83 -10.00 -19.51
CA GLU A 439 1.74 -9.68 -18.09
C GLU A 439 3.08 -9.19 -17.54
N PHE A 440 3.01 -8.20 -16.65
CA PHE A 440 4.15 -7.56 -15.99
C PHE A 440 4.01 -7.69 -14.47
N SER A 441 5.05 -8.19 -13.80
CA SER A 441 5.17 -8.21 -12.34
C SER A 441 6.31 -7.30 -11.90
N CYS A 442 6.05 -6.40 -10.94
CA CYS A 442 7.03 -5.39 -10.51
C CYS A 442 8.06 -5.93 -9.47
N GLY A 443 7.84 -7.14 -8.91
CA GLY A 443 8.60 -7.63 -7.75
C GLY A 443 8.24 -6.89 -6.46
N PRO A 444 8.73 -7.35 -5.30
CA PRO A 444 8.43 -6.77 -3.98
C PRO A 444 9.15 -5.44 -3.77
N ALA A 445 8.78 -4.71 -2.72
CA ALA A 445 9.31 -3.38 -2.42
C ALA A 445 10.78 -3.36 -1.98
N SER A 446 11.33 -4.52 -1.56
CA SER A 446 12.73 -4.68 -1.14
C SER A 446 13.36 -5.94 -1.72
N ASN A 447 14.70 -5.97 -1.78
CA ASN A 447 15.43 -7.17 -2.18
C ASN A 447 15.40 -8.26 -1.12
N GLU A 448 15.28 -7.89 0.15
CA GLU A 448 15.18 -8.80 1.29
C GLU A 448 13.93 -9.69 1.19
N HIS A 449 12.87 -9.16 0.57
CA HIS A 449 11.61 -9.89 0.34
C HIS A 449 11.58 -10.62 -1.01
N ALA A 450 12.57 -10.44 -1.87
CA ALA A 450 12.61 -11.05 -3.19
C ALA A 450 12.90 -12.57 -3.09
N GLY A 451 12.12 -13.38 -3.82
CA GLY A 451 12.30 -14.84 -3.81
C GLY A 451 11.11 -15.59 -4.39
N GLY A 452 11.09 -16.91 -4.17
CA GLY A 452 9.96 -17.79 -4.54
C GLY A 452 10.02 -18.36 -5.96
N TRP A 453 10.91 -17.87 -6.82
CA TRP A 453 11.24 -18.44 -8.13
C TRP A 453 12.74 -18.66 -8.25
N LYS A 454 13.19 -19.57 -9.12
CA LYS A 454 14.61 -19.78 -9.38
C LYS A 454 15.03 -19.07 -10.66
N LYS A 455 16.13 -18.35 -10.62
CA LYS A 455 16.64 -17.57 -11.75
C LYS A 455 16.89 -18.42 -13.00
N GLU A 456 17.27 -19.68 -12.80
CA GLU A 456 17.59 -20.66 -13.85
C GLU A 456 16.32 -21.26 -14.48
N GLU A 457 15.17 -21.17 -13.84
CA GLU A 457 13.89 -21.70 -14.32
C GLU A 457 13.20 -20.71 -15.27
N VAL A 458 13.83 -20.45 -16.43
CA VAL A 458 13.24 -19.62 -17.49
C VAL A 458 12.35 -20.51 -18.35
N LEU A 459 11.04 -20.19 -18.37
CA LEU A 459 10.04 -20.89 -19.17
C LEU A 459 9.79 -20.15 -20.50
N PRO A 460 9.19 -20.82 -21.51
CA PRO A 460 8.93 -20.21 -22.82
C PRO A 460 8.07 -18.93 -22.82
N GLU A 461 7.25 -18.78 -21.78
CA GLU A 461 6.40 -17.60 -21.56
C GLU A 461 7.24 -16.36 -21.15
N HIS A 462 8.37 -16.56 -20.46
CA HIS A 462 9.20 -15.46 -19.95
C HIS A 462 9.90 -14.70 -21.08
N LYS A 463 9.66 -13.40 -21.14
CA LYS A 463 10.43 -12.43 -21.95
C LYS A 463 11.53 -11.77 -21.12
N TYR A 464 11.26 -11.60 -19.83
CA TYR A 464 12.18 -11.10 -18.83
C TYR A 464 11.88 -11.80 -17.50
N LEU A 465 12.92 -12.13 -16.76
CA LEU A 465 12.83 -12.74 -15.41
C LEU A 465 14.01 -12.27 -14.58
N ASN A 466 13.74 -11.70 -13.40
CA ASN A 466 14.77 -11.31 -12.45
C ASN A 466 14.26 -11.43 -11.00
N ILE A 467 15.04 -12.06 -10.14
CA ILE A 467 14.66 -12.34 -8.76
C ILE A 467 15.18 -11.20 -7.87
N VAL A 468 14.53 -10.06 -7.95
CA VAL A 468 14.88 -8.82 -7.24
C VAL A 468 13.61 -8.05 -6.87
N GLY A 469 13.74 -7.17 -5.88
CA GLY A 469 12.75 -6.15 -5.56
C GLY A 469 12.83 -4.95 -6.49
N GLY A 470 11.86 -4.04 -6.36
CA GLY A 470 11.82 -2.80 -7.10
C GLY A 470 10.42 -2.30 -7.40
N PHE A 471 10.23 -1.68 -8.56
CA PHE A 471 8.94 -1.16 -9.00
C PHE A 471 8.85 -1.12 -10.53
N LEU A 472 7.62 -1.04 -11.05
CA LEU A 472 7.34 -0.89 -12.47
C LEU A 472 6.91 0.56 -12.76
N SER A 473 7.51 1.19 -13.77
CA SER A 473 7.10 2.47 -14.33
C SER A 473 6.39 2.24 -15.66
N VAL A 474 5.25 2.89 -15.86
CA VAL A 474 4.49 2.83 -17.11
C VAL A 474 4.28 4.24 -17.62
N GLN A 475 4.75 4.51 -18.84
CA GLN A 475 4.60 5.80 -19.51
C GLN A 475 3.82 5.67 -20.81
N ILE A 476 2.84 6.52 -21.00
CA ILE A 476 2.12 6.67 -22.27
C ILE A 476 2.44 8.05 -22.83
N LYS A 477 2.94 8.10 -24.05
CA LYS A 477 3.26 9.33 -24.78
C LYS A 477 2.65 9.28 -26.16
N ARG A 478 2.16 10.43 -26.63
CA ARG A 478 1.64 10.55 -27.99
C ARG A 478 2.51 11.49 -28.81
N ALA A 479 3.04 10.98 -29.91
CA ALA A 479 3.79 11.77 -30.90
C ALA A 479 3.25 11.50 -32.30
N ASN A 480 3.10 12.54 -33.12
CA ASN A 480 2.58 12.43 -34.48
C ASN A 480 1.26 11.65 -34.58
N ASN A 481 0.36 11.86 -33.62
CA ASN A 481 -0.92 11.18 -33.50
C ASN A 481 -0.87 9.67 -33.19
N ILE A 482 0.30 9.11 -32.92
CA ILE A 482 0.50 7.72 -32.53
C ILE A 482 0.85 7.70 -31.04
N ALA A 483 0.09 6.93 -30.25
CA ALA A 483 0.43 6.70 -28.85
C ALA A 483 1.46 5.55 -28.73
N ALA A 484 2.38 5.70 -27.80
CA ALA A 484 3.32 4.65 -27.41
C ALA A 484 3.25 4.43 -25.91
N ILE A 485 3.28 3.16 -25.48
CA ILE A 485 3.37 2.77 -24.09
C ILE A 485 4.73 2.13 -23.82
N THR A 486 5.34 2.53 -22.71
CA THR A 486 6.65 2.02 -22.26
C THR A 486 6.50 1.47 -20.84
N PHE A 487 6.88 0.21 -20.64
CA PHE A 487 6.99 -0.43 -19.34
C PHE A 487 8.47 -0.52 -18.98
N THR A 488 8.87 -0.03 -17.81
CA THR A 488 10.27 -0.09 -17.36
C THR A 488 10.32 -0.64 -15.93
N HIS A 489 11.02 -1.77 -15.75
CA HIS A 489 11.35 -2.31 -14.44
C HIS A 489 12.55 -1.57 -13.87
N TYR A 490 12.43 -1.20 -12.59
CA TYR A 490 13.48 -0.55 -11.82
C TYR A 490 13.88 -1.43 -10.63
N SER A 491 15.15 -1.34 -10.23
CA SER A 491 15.63 -1.89 -8.96
C SER A 491 15.13 -1.07 -7.77
N VAL A 492 15.36 -1.55 -6.56
CA VAL A 492 15.09 -0.80 -5.32
C VAL A 492 15.89 0.50 -5.23
N ASP A 493 17.06 0.57 -5.87
CA ASP A 493 17.94 1.73 -5.91
C ASP A 493 17.67 2.66 -7.11
N GLY A 494 16.57 2.44 -7.87
CA GLY A 494 16.13 3.27 -8.98
C GLY A 494 16.90 3.07 -10.30
N GLU A 495 17.63 1.98 -10.45
CA GLU A 495 18.32 1.62 -11.68
C GLU A 495 17.35 0.95 -12.68
N LYS A 496 17.43 1.32 -13.95
CA LYS A 496 16.65 0.66 -15.02
C LYS A 496 17.19 -0.73 -15.27
N LEU A 497 16.33 -1.75 -15.14
CA LEU A 497 16.70 -3.16 -15.32
C LEU A 497 16.23 -3.72 -16.66
N HIS A 498 15.00 -3.37 -17.08
CA HIS A 498 14.40 -3.88 -18.31
C HIS A 498 13.37 -2.90 -18.85
N THR A 499 13.20 -2.85 -20.18
CA THR A 499 12.22 -1.95 -20.82
C THR A 499 11.54 -2.65 -22.00
N GLU A 500 10.20 -2.56 -22.06
CA GLU A 500 9.37 -2.95 -23.20
C GLU A 500 8.64 -1.73 -23.77
N ASN A 501 8.60 -1.62 -25.10
CA ASN A 501 7.96 -0.51 -25.79
C ASN A 501 6.97 -1.04 -26.82
N PHE A 502 5.76 -0.46 -26.83
CA PHE A 502 4.72 -0.81 -27.78
C PHE A 502 4.11 0.46 -28.37
N ASN A 503 4.02 0.50 -29.69
CA ASN A 503 3.25 1.54 -30.39
C ASN A 503 1.79 1.12 -30.49
N GLU A 504 0.90 2.10 -30.54
CA GLU A 504 -0.53 1.92 -30.81
C GLU A 504 -0.73 1.09 -32.06
N LEU A 505 -1.45 -0.04 -31.92
CA LEU A 505 -1.90 -0.83 -33.04
C LEU A 505 -3.23 -0.26 -33.55
N SER A 506 -3.26 0.13 -34.81
CA SER A 506 -4.46 0.61 -35.53
C SER A 506 -5.52 -0.46 -35.77
#